data_ef8063dd4c6503f9c5abbc65514cd30b
#
_entry.id   ef8063dd4c6503f9c5abbc65514cd30b
#
_cell.length_a   1.000
_cell.length_b   1.000
_cell.length_c   1.000
_cell.angle_alpha   90.00
_cell.angle_beta   90.00
_cell.angle_gamma   90.00
#
_symmetry.space_group_name_H-M   'P 1'
#
loop_
_entity.id
_entity.type
_entity.pdbx_description
1 polymer ?
#
loop_
_entity_poly.entity_id
_entity_poly.type
_entity_poly.pdbx_seq_one_letter_code
_entity_poly.pdbx_strand_id
1 'polypeptide(L)'
;MRYPIAIEPGSEATAFGVVVPDLPGCFSAGDTLEEATENAASAIAVWIAATRAAHESVPAASELGELQSRHPELAGWIWAEASAA
;
A
#
# COMPACT_ATOMS: atom_id res chain seq x y z
N MET A 1 12.75 0.89 -1.07
CA MET A 1 12.02 -0.38 -1.13
C MET A 1 10.69 -0.15 -1.83
N ARG A 2 10.30 -1.10 -2.65
CA ARG A 2 9.08 -0.96 -3.47
C ARG A 2 8.10 -2.09 -3.11
N TYR A 3 6.84 -1.72 -2.85
CA TYR A 3 5.80 -2.68 -2.50
C TYR A 3 4.60 -2.55 -3.42
N PRO A 4 3.96 -3.67 -3.77
CA PRO A 4 2.65 -3.61 -4.41
C PRO A 4 1.63 -2.99 -3.48
N ILE A 5 0.78 -2.14 -4.03
CA ILE A 5 -0.31 -1.51 -3.29
C ILE A 5 -1.63 -1.75 -4.03
N ALA A 6 -2.71 -1.85 -3.27
CA ALA A 6 -4.05 -1.93 -3.82
C ALA A 6 -4.81 -0.66 -3.51
N ILE A 7 -5.39 -0.05 -4.53
CA ILE A 7 -6.07 1.24 -4.42
C ILE A 7 -7.55 1.04 -4.69
N GLU A 8 -8.38 1.35 -3.71
CA GLU A 8 -9.82 1.34 -3.88
C GLU A 8 -10.22 2.52 -4.74
N PRO A 9 -10.94 2.29 -5.85
CA PRO A 9 -11.35 3.40 -6.71
C PRO A 9 -12.18 4.41 -5.95
N GLY A 10 -11.78 5.68 -6.04
CA GLY A 10 -12.53 6.78 -5.44
C GLY A 10 -13.73 7.17 -6.28
N SER A 11 -14.53 8.10 -5.76
CA SER A 11 -15.63 8.71 -6.47
C SER A 11 -15.62 10.21 -6.17
N GLU A 12 -16.59 10.95 -6.73
CA GLU A 12 -16.73 12.37 -6.41
C GLU A 12 -16.94 12.62 -4.92
N ALA A 13 -17.47 11.64 -4.21
CA ALA A 13 -17.80 11.74 -2.79
C ALA A 13 -16.79 11.07 -1.87
N THR A 14 -15.86 10.25 -2.40
CA THR A 14 -14.94 9.46 -1.60
C THR A 14 -13.51 9.53 -2.16
N ALA A 15 -12.54 9.56 -1.26
CA ALA A 15 -11.13 9.50 -1.61
C ALA A 15 -10.72 8.10 -2.09
N PHE A 16 -9.57 8.01 -2.76
CA PHE A 16 -8.94 6.74 -3.06
C PHE A 16 -8.30 6.19 -1.79
N GLY A 17 -8.77 5.03 -1.33
CA GLY A 17 -8.15 4.35 -0.20
C GLY A 17 -7.02 3.43 -0.67
N VAL A 18 -5.98 3.28 0.13
CA VAL A 18 -4.84 2.43 -0.22
C VAL A 18 -4.55 1.44 0.90
N VAL A 19 -4.34 0.18 0.55
CA VAL A 19 -3.78 -0.81 1.45
C VAL A 19 -2.45 -1.30 0.90
N VAL A 20 -1.52 -1.61 1.79
CA VAL A 20 -0.23 -2.22 1.46
C VAL A 20 -0.24 -3.64 2.03
N PRO A 21 -0.62 -4.65 1.24
CA PRO A 21 -0.85 -5.99 1.77
C PRO A 21 0.35 -6.63 2.46
N ASP A 22 1.57 -6.35 2.00
CA ASP A 22 2.78 -6.90 2.62
C ASP A 22 3.09 -6.29 4.00
N LEU A 23 2.52 -5.13 4.30
CA LEU A 23 2.79 -4.39 5.54
C LEU A 23 1.49 -4.27 6.34
N PRO A 24 1.22 -5.21 7.26
CA PRO A 24 -0.04 -5.21 8.02
C PRO A 24 -0.27 -3.88 8.76
N GLY A 25 -1.45 -3.32 8.61
CA GLY A 25 -1.80 -2.04 9.23
C GLY A 25 -1.28 -0.80 8.50
N CYS A 26 -0.64 -0.97 7.34
CA CYS A 26 -0.17 0.16 6.54
C CYS A 26 -1.27 0.58 5.57
N PHE A 27 -1.88 1.73 5.82
CA PHE A 27 -2.99 2.27 5.03
C PHE A 27 -2.69 3.71 4.65
N SER A 28 -3.29 4.16 3.57
CA SER A 28 -3.21 5.53 3.12
C SER A 28 -4.45 5.93 2.33
N ALA A 29 -4.51 7.17 1.90
CA ALA A 29 -5.60 7.68 1.07
C ALA A 29 -5.14 8.95 0.35
N GLY A 30 -5.90 9.37 -0.65
CA GLY A 30 -5.68 10.63 -1.35
C GLY A 30 -6.90 11.00 -2.18
N ASP A 31 -7.02 12.25 -2.54
CA ASP A 31 -8.15 12.75 -3.34
C ASP A 31 -7.98 12.41 -4.82
N THR A 32 -6.76 12.14 -5.25
CA THR A 32 -6.45 11.69 -6.60
C THR A 32 -5.62 10.41 -6.52
N LEU A 33 -5.56 9.69 -7.63
CA LEU A 33 -4.76 8.48 -7.72
C LEU A 33 -3.28 8.78 -7.47
N GLU A 34 -2.77 9.87 -8.02
CA GLU A 34 -1.39 10.31 -7.82
C GLU A 34 -1.11 10.61 -6.35
N GLU A 35 -1.98 11.39 -5.72
CA GLU A 35 -1.84 11.75 -4.30
C GLU A 35 -1.91 10.52 -3.40
N ALA A 36 -2.85 9.59 -3.69
CA ALA A 36 -2.97 8.35 -2.93
C ALA A 36 -1.68 7.52 -3.02
N THR A 37 -1.07 7.45 -4.20
CA THR A 37 0.19 6.72 -4.40
C THR A 37 1.35 7.39 -3.66
N GLU A 38 1.45 8.71 -3.72
CA GLU A 38 2.49 9.46 -2.99
C GLU A 38 2.33 9.30 -1.47
N ASN A 39 1.09 9.37 -0.98
CA ASN A 39 0.81 9.20 0.43
C ASN A 39 1.10 7.75 0.89
N ALA A 40 0.88 6.77 0.02
CA ALA A 40 1.24 5.39 0.31
C ALA A 40 2.76 5.24 0.47
N ALA A 41 3.55 5.89 -0.37
CA ALA A 41 5.01 5.85 -0.24
C ALA A 41 5.47 6.42 1.11
N SER A 42 4.86 7.52 1.55
CA SER A 42 5.13 8.11 2.87
C SER A 42 4.72 7.19 4.02
N ALA A 43 3.55 6.56 3.90
CA ALA A 43 3.07 5.61 4.91
C ALA A 43 3.98 4.39 5.03
N ILE A 44 4.46 3.87 3.90
CA ILE A 44 5.43 2.76 3.87
C ILE A 44 6.72 3.15 4.58
N ALA A 45 7.25 4.34 4.30
CA ALA A 45 8.48 4.82 4.93
C ALA A 45 8.34 4.91 6.46
N VAL A 46 7.22 5.44 6.95
CA VAL A 46 6.92 5.52 8.39
C VAL A 46 6.80 4.12 9.00
N TRP A 47 6.09 3.22 8.32
CA TRP A 47 5.89 1.84 8.78
C TRP A 47 7.23 1.09 8.91
N ILE A 48 8.09 1.23 7.91
CA ILE A 48 9.42 0.60 7.92
C ILE A 48 10.28 1.17 9.05
N ALA A 49 10.28 2.49 9.23
CA ALA A 49 11.05 3.13 10.29
C ALA A 49 10.59 2.67 11.68
N ALA A 50 9.30 2.58 11.90
CA ALA A 50 8.74 2.10 13.17
C ALA A 50 9.08 0.62 13.42
N THR A 51 9.02 -0.21 12.38
CA THR A 51 9.36 -1.63 12.48
C THR A 51 10.84 -1.83 12.84
N ARG A 52 11.72 -1.07 12.20
CA ARG A 52 13.16 -1.12 12.51
C ARG A 52 13.46 -0.61 13.91
N ALA A 53 12.78 0.45 14.34
CA ALA A 53 12.94 0.98 15.69
C ALA A 53 12.52 -0.03 16.77
N ALA A 54 11.55 -0.90 16.45
CA ALA A 54 11.12 -1.98 17.33
C ALA A 54 12.00 -3.24 17.22
N HIS A 55 13.06 -3.19 16.43
CA HIS A 55 13.96 -4.32 16.16
C HIS A 55 13.25 -5.52 15.53
N GLU A 56 12.22 -5.24 14.75
CA GLU A 56 11.49 -6.27 14.02
C GLU A 56 11.92 -6.29 12.55
N SER A 57 11.76 -7.45 11.92
CA SER A 57 12.09 -7.60 10.50
C SER A 57 11.05 -6.92 9.61
N VAL A 58 11.53 -6.22 8.59
CA VAL A 58 10.68 -5.63 7.56
C VAL A 58 10.37 -6.73 6.53
N PRO A 59 9.07 -7.01 6.25
CA PRO A 59 8.72 -8.01 5.25
C PRO A 59 9.27 -7.66 3.87
N ALA A 60 9.68 -8.68 3.12
CA ALA A 60 10.04 -8.50 1.72
C ALA A 60 8.79 -8.30 0.87
N ALA A 61 8.94 -7.59 -0.24
CA ALA A 61 7.84 -7.39 -1.17
C ALA A 61 7.47 -8.71 -1.86
N SER A 62 6.18 -9.03 -1.89
CA SER A 62 5.65 -10.17 -2.62
C SER A 62 5.47 -9.83 -4.10
N GLU A 63 5.33 -10.83 -4.94
CA GLU A 63 4.95 -10.63 -6.33
C GLU A 63 3.47 -10.27 -6.42
N LEU A 64 3.14 -9.42 -7.38
CA LEU A 64 1.78 -8.92 -7.56
C LEU A 64 0.76 -10.06 -7.75
N GLY A 65 1.07 -11.03 -8.60
CA GLY A 65 0.17 -12.16 -8.85
C GLY A 65 -0.10 -12.99 -7.60
N GLU A 66 0.90 -13.14 -6.74
CA GLU A 66 0.74 -13.85 -5.48
C GLU A 66 -0.21 -13.11 -4.54
N LEU A 67 -0.06 -11.78 -4.44
CA LEU A 67 -0.95 -10.98 -3.60
C LEU A 67 -2.38 -10.97 -4.13
N GLN A 68 -2.57 -10.91 -5.43
CA GLN A 68 -3.90 -10.98 -6.05
C GLN A 68 -4.58 -12.31 -5.71
N SER A 69 -3.84 -13.41 -5.71
CA SER A 69 -4.37 -14.73 -5.36
C SER A 69 -4.73 -14.84 -3.89
N ARG A 70 -3.92 -14.25 -3.01
CA ARG A 70 -4.16 -14.30 -1.55
C ARG A 70 -5.24 -13.34 -1.07
N HIS A 71 -5.54 -12.31 -1.87
CA HIS A 71 -6.48 -11.25 -1.48
C HIS A 71 -7.62 -11.09 -2.49
N PRO A 72 -8.50 -12.12 -2.63
CA PRO A 72 -9.65 -12.01 -3.54
C PRO A 72 -10.61 -10.89 -3.15
N GLU A 73 -10.60 -10.45 -1.89
CA GLU A 73 -11.39 -9.32 -1.43
C GLU A 73 -10.98 -7.99 -2.09
N LEU A 74 -9.78 -7.94 -2.69
CA LEU A 74 -9.28 -6.77 -3.39
C LEU A 74 -9.52 -6.85 -4.91
N ALA A 75 -10.34 -7.78 -5.36
CA ALA A 75 -10.72 -7.88 -6.77
C ALA A 75 -11.44 -6.59 -7.19
N GLY A 76 -11.04 -6.05 -8.34
CA GLY A 76 -11.60 -4.79 -8.82
C GLY A 76 -10.87 -3.54 -8.33
N TRP A 77 -9.98 -3.69 -7.35
CA TRP A 77 -9.12 -2.58 -6.93
C TRP A 77 -8.00 -2.35 -7.95
N ILE A 78 -7.46 -1.14 -7.94
CA ILE A 78 -6.34 -0.77 -8.81
C ILE A 78 -5.05 -1.23 -8.15
N TRP A 79 -4.26 -2.03 -8.85
CA TRP A 79 -2.96 -2.45 -8.35
C TRP A 79 -1.85 -1.59 -8.94
N ALA A 80 -0.93 -1.18 -8.10
CA ALA A 80 0.21 -0.35 -8.48
C ALA A 80 1.39 -0.69 -7.56
N GLU A 81 2.47 0.06 -7.68
CA GLU A 81 3.61 -0.05 -6.77
C GLU A 81 3.91 1.30 -6.18
N ALA A 82 4.32 1.31 -4.91
CA ALA A 82 4.81 2.50 -4.24
C ALA A 82 6.21 2.24 -3.71
N SER A 83 7.06 3.24 -3.85
CA SER A 83 8.45 3.16 -3.41
C SER A 83 8.67 4.07 -2.21
N ALA A 84 9.14 3.50 -1.11
CA ALA A 84 9.65 4.28 0.00
C ALA A 84 11.10 4.64 -0.33
N ALA A 85 11.35 5.89 -0.52
CA ALA A 85 12.69 6.39 -0.81
C ALA A 85 13.61 6.29 0.42
#